data_95e767a12bb2e3beb59a447c62688b70
#
_entry.id   95e767a12bb2e3beb59a447c62688b70
#
_cell.length_a   1.000
_cell.length_b   1.000
_cell.length_c   1.000
_cell.angle_alpha   90.00
_cell.angle_beta   90.00
_cell.angle_gamma   90.00
#
_symmetry.space_group_name_H-M   'P 1'
#
loop_
_entity.id
_entity.type
_entity.pdbx_description
1 polymer ?
#
loop_
_entity_poly.entity_id
_entity_poly.type
_entity_poly.pdbx_seq_one_letter_code
_entity_poly.pdbx_strand_id
1 'polypeptide(L)'
;MTRKKSKYKPRQIIQDTMTYVRVGVSPVADTGAAATRLQLVNRDALECILKGEGTKWHVDTLIEVFNLTEAMAMMRMGHDWMDEIHECQNAMLSMAKRGLKTGRFVFTGPEMEIVKTIMALHEEQLKTCTVNQLDDAMKLVKECKRLKKARTITLEEATHD
;
A
#
# COMPACT_ATOMS: atom_id res chain seq x y z
N MET A 1 42.22 27.34 -28.08
CA MET A 1 41.14 26.32 -27.92
C MET A 1 40.90 26.03 -26.45
N THR A 2 39.81 26.52 -25.91
CA THR A 2 39.47 26.35 -24.49
C THR A 2 38.70 25.03 -24.31
N ARG A 3 39.32 24.08 -23.63
CA ARG A 3 38.70 22.76 -23.32
C ARG A 3 37.48 22.99 -22.41
N LYS A 4 36.25 22.66 -22.86
CA LYS A 4 35.04 22.66 -22.02
C LYS A 4 35.24 21.66 -20.89
N LYS A 5 35.25 22.12 -19.63
CA LYS A 5 35.25 21.26 -18.45
C LYS A 5 33.95 20.45 -18.42
N SER A 6 34.07 19.15 -18.46
CA SER A 6 32.96 18.22 -18.28
C SER A 6 32.30 18.47 -16.94
N LYS A 7 30.99 18.70 -16.90
CA LYS A 7 30.15 18.75 -15.69
C LYS A 7 29.80 17.34 -15.24
N TYR A 8 30.79 16.48 -15.10
CA TYR A 8 30.57 15.16 -14.51
C TYR A 8 30.27 15.34 -13.02
N LYS A 9 29.01 15.17 -12.61
CA LYS A 9 28.65 14.96 -11.20
C LYS A 9 28.88 13.48 -10.91
N PRO A 10 29.81 13.11 -10.01
CA PRO A 10 29.95 11.73 -9.62
C PRO A 10 28.59 11.25 -9.06
N ARG A 11 28.08 10.12 -9.57
CA ARG A 11 26.95 9.43 -8.91
C ARG A 11 27.35 9.21 -7.47
N GLN A 12 26.46 9.53 -6.53
CA GLN A 12 26.64 9.09 -5.15
C GLN A 12 26.72 7.57 -5.18
N ILE A 13 27.92 7.04 -5.10
CA ILE A 13 28.15 5.62 -4.86
C ILE A 13 27.63 5.39 -3.44
N ILE A 14 26.79 4.39 -3.26
CA ILE A 14 26.39 3.92 -1.93
C ILE A 14 27.69 3.66 -1.15
N GLN A 15 27.95 4.54 -0.19
CA GLN A 15 29.28 4.59 0.47
C GLN A 15 29.55 3.38 1.36
N ASP A 16 28.51 2.59 1.69
CA ASP A 16 28.66 1.39 2.52
C ASP A 16 27.59 0.34 2.19
N THR A 17 28.00 -0.70 1.48
CA THR A 17 27.15 -1.86 1.14
C THR A 17 26.62 -2.54 2.39
N MET A 18 27.38 -2.57 3.49
CA MET A 18 26.95 -3.19 4.74
C MET A 18 25.85 -2.40 5.42
N THR A 19 25.87 -1.09 5.35
CA THR A 19 24.76 -0.24 5.84
C THR A 19 23.49 -0.51 5.04
N TYR A 20 23.58 -0.63 3.72
CA TYR A 20 22.44 -1.00 2.88
C TYR A 20 21.84 -2.36 3.25
N VAL A 21 22.69 -3.37 3.44
CA VAL A 21 22.25 -4.70 3.87
C VAL A 21 21.60 -4.65 5.25
N ARG A 22 22.21 -3.95 6.21
CA ARG A 22 21.65 -3.79 7.57
C ARG A 22 20.26 -3.16 7.55
N VAL A 23 20.09 -2.06 6.82
CA VAL A 23 18.78 -1.39 6.67
C VAL A 23 17.76 -2.33 6.04
N GLY A 24 18.15 -3.07 5.00
CA GLY A 24 17.25 -3.99 4.31
C GLY A 24 16.71 -5.12 5.18
N VAL A 25 17.51 -5.65 6.11
CA VAL A 25 17.08 -6.72 7.03
C VAL A 25 16.48 -6.21 8.33
N SER A 26 16.49 -4.91 8.56
CA SER A 26 15.86 -4.31 9.75
C SER A 26 14.33 -4.39 9.64
N PRO A 27 13.63 -4.62 10.77
CA PRO A 27 12.17 -4.50 10.80
C PRO A 27 11.71 -3.10 10.36
N VAL A 28 10.62 -3.02 9.60
CA VAL A 28 10.02 -1.73 9.20
C VAL A 28 9.66 -0.91 10.44
N ALA A 29 9.18 -1.55 11.50
CA ALA A 29 8.86 -0.91 12.76
C ALA A 29 10.03 -0.12 13.36
N ASP A 30 11.27 -0.55 13.12
CA ASP A 30 12.48 0.10 13.65
C ASP A 30 12.94 1.29 12.79
N THR A 31 12.30 1.56 11.65
CA THR A 31 12.64 2.71 10.80
C THR A 31 12.12 4.06 11.35
N GLY A 32 11.54 4.06 12.55
CA GLY A 32 11.18 5.26 13.30
C GLY A 32 10.11 6.12 12.61
N ALA A 33 10.43 7.39 12.37
CA ALA A 33 9.46 8.38 11.86
C ALA A 33 8.81 7.98 10.51
N ALA A 34 9.51 7.24 9.64
CA ALA A 34 8.97 6.84 8.34
C ALA A 34 7.85 5.80 8.48
N ALA A 35 8.04 4.78 9.32
CA ALA A 35 7.01 3.77 9.61
C ALA A 35 5.79 4.38 10.29
N THR A 36 6.02 5.24 11.28
CA THR A 36 4.94 5.96 11.98
C THR A 36 4.15 6.83 11.02
N ARG A 37 4.81 7.56 10.13
CA ARG A 37 4.14 8.42 9.13
C ARG A 37 3.27 7.60 8.19
N LEU A 38 3.77 6.45 7.70
CA LEU A 38 3.01 5.57 6.82
C LEU A 38 1.74 5.06 7.52
N GLN A 39 1.85 4.58 8.76
CA GLN A 39 0.71 4.11 9.53
C GLN A 39 -0.32 5.22 9.81
N LEU A 40 0.14 6.45 10.11
CA LEU A 40 -0.74 7.59 10.34
C LEU A 40 -1.52 7.96 9.07
N VAL A 41 -0.88 8.00 7.91
CA VAL A 41 -1.54 8.29 6.63
C VAL A 41 -2.61 7.23 6.31
N ASN A 42 -2.30 5.96 6.53
CA ASN A 42 -3.24 4.86 6.28
C ASN A 42 -4.45 4.92 7.23
N ARG A 43 -4.23 5.19 8.51
CA ARG A 43 -5.31 5.36 9.50
C ARG A 43 -6.17 6.59 9.22
N ASP A 44 -5.54 7.71 8.90
CA ASP A 44 -6.26 8.94 8.56
C ASP A 44 -7.18 8.73 7.36
N ALA A 45 -6.70 8.06 6.31
CA ALA A 45 -7.52 7.73 5.15
C ALA A 45 -8.75 6.88 5.52
N LEU A 46 -8.57 5.88 6.38
CA LEU A 46 -9.68 5.06 6.87
C LEU A 46 -10.66 5.89 7.71
N GLU A 47 -10.17 6.67 8.66
CA GLU A 47 -11.01 7.49 9.54
C GLU A 47 -11.83 8.53 8.76
N CYS A 48 -11.24 9.20 7.77
CA CYS A 48 -11.97 10.16 6.92
C CYS A 48 -13.14 9.48 6.20
N ILE A 49 -12.95 8.27 5.65
CA ILE A 49 -14.03 7.54 5.01
C ILE A 49 -15.08 7.10 6.02
N LEU A 50 -14.68 6.63 7.22
CA LEU A 50 -15.60 6.23 8.28
C LEU A 50 -16.46 7.39 8.80
N LYS A 51 -15.92 8.61 8.82
CA LYS A 51 -16.63 9.84 9.19
C LYS A 51 -17.52 10.38 8.05
N GLY A 52 -17.47 9.82 6.84
CA GLY A 52 -18.17 10.30 5.66
C GLY A 52 -17.52 11.52 4.99
N GLU A 53 -16.28 11.82 5.35
CA GLU A 53 -15.43 12.90 4.81
C GLU A 53 -14.42 12.37 3.76
N GLY A 54 -14.60 11.12 3.32
CA GLY A 54 -13.73 10.45 2.37
C GLY A 54 -13.68 11.17 1.02
N THR A 55 -12.47 11.27 0.46
CA THR A 55 -12.20 11.79 -0.89
C THR A 55 -11.62 10.68 -1.76
N LYS A 56 -11.52 10.91 -3.06
CA LYS A 56 -10.82 9.99 -3.98
C LYS A 56 -9.42 9.65 -3.51
N TRP A 57 -8.69 10.61 -2.98
CA TRP A 57 -7.34 10.39 -2.45
C TRP A 57 -7.33 9.38 -1.29
N HIS A 58 -8.29 9.47 -0.36
CA HIS A 58 -8.39 8.50 0.75
C HIS A 58 -8.74 7.11 0.23
N VAL A 59 -9.59 7.01 -0.79
CA VAL A 59 -9.93 5.73 -1.44
C VAL A 59 -8.71 5.13 -2.11
N ASP A 60 -7.97 5.91 -2.90
CA ASP A 60 -6.74 5.45 -3.57
C ASP A 60 -5.69 4.99 -2.56
N THR A 61 -5.53 5.72 -1.46
CA THR A 61 -4.63 5.34 -0.37
C THR A 61 -4.99 3.97 0.20
N LEU A 62 -6.27 3.71 0.51
CA LEU A 62 -6.70 2.41 1.03
C LEU A 62 -6.59 1.29 0.00
N ILE A 63 -6.85 1.57 -1.28
CA ILE A 63 -6.63 0.60 -2.36
C ILE A 63 -5.16 0.16 -2.40
N GLU A 64 -4.22 1.09 -2.33
CA GLU A 64 -2.80 0.76 -2.30
C GLU A 64 -2.42 -0.04 -1.04
N VAL A 65 -2.98 0.31 0.12
CA VAL A 65 -2.79 -0.45 1.37
C VAL A 65 -3.22 -1.90 1.20
N PHE A 66 -4.41 -2.16 0.67
CA PHE A 66 -4.93 -3.53 0.55
C PHE A 66 -4.28 -4.33 -0.58
N ASN A 67 -3.83 -3.67 -1.65
CA ASN A 67 -2.97 -4.30 -2.65
C ASN A 67 -1.62 -4.73 -2.05
N LEU A 68 -1.05 -3.90 -1.18
CA LEU A 68 0.19 -4.22 -0.49
C LEU A 68 -0.03 -5.36 0.52
N THR A 69 -1.16 -5.37 1.24
CA THR A 69 -1.55 -6.44 2.16
C THR A 69 -1.65 -7.78 1.42
N GLU A 70 -2.29 -7.80 0.24
CA GLU A 70 -2.37 -8.98 -0.62
C GLU A 70 -0.98 -9.46 -1.05
N ALA A 71 -0.13 -8.54 -1.53
CA ALA A 71 1.23 -8.90 -1.95
C ALA A 71 2.06 -9.49 -0.80
N MET A 72 1.95 -8.93 0.41
CA MET A 72 2.59 -9.50 1.59
C MET A 72 2.04 -10.89 1.94
N ALA A 73 0.73 -11.10 1.82
CA ALA A 73 0.09 -12.40 2.02
C ALA A 73 0.57 -13.43 0.98
N MET A 74 0.72 -13.04 -0.29
CA MET A 74 1.33 -13.87 -1.33
C MET A 74 2.78 -14.27 -0.99
N MET A 75 3.50 -13.41 -0.28
CA MET A 75 4.85 -13.68 0.27
C MET A 75 4.83 -14.43 1.61
N ARG A 76 3.72 -15.05 1.97
CA ARG A 76 3.46 -15.85 3.18
C ARG A 76 3.37 -15.05 4.49
N MET A 77 3.22 -13.74 4.42
CA MET A 77 2.94 -12.90 5.59
C MET A 77 1.42 -12.72 5.73
N GLY A 78 0.75 -13.70 6.33
CA GLY A 78 -0.71 -13.70 6.48
C GLY A 78 -1.45 -14.38 5.33
N HIS A 79 -0.86 -15.41 4.71
CA HIS A 79 -1.45 -16.17 3.60
C HIS A 79 -2.82 -16.77 3.91
N ASP A 80 -3.04 -17.16 5.15
CA ASP A 80 -4.32 -17.75 5.60
C ASP A 80 -5.49 -16.74 5.56
N TRP A 81 -5.22 -15.46 5.40
CA TRP A 81 -6.20 -14.38 5.29
C TRP A 81 -6.51 -13.97 3.84
N MET A 82 -6.13 -14.79 2.87
CA MET A 82 -6.26 -14.40 1.46
C MET A 82 -7.72 -14.18 1.04
N ASP A 83 -8.64 -15.03 1.53
CA ASP A 83 -10.06 -14.91 1.21
C ASP A 83 -10.67 -13.63 1.79
N GLU A 84 -10.34 -13.29 3.03
CA GLU A 84 -10.79 -12.07 3.68
C GLU A 84 -10.16 -10.81 3.05
N ILE A 85 -8.91 -10.90 2.60
CA ILE A 85 -8.27 -9.82 1.84
C ILE A 85 -9.04 -9.57 0.54
N HIS A 86 -9.41 -10.61 -0.19
CA HIS A 86 -10.21 -10.49 -1.41
C HIS A 86 -11.61 -9.94 -1.14
N GLU A 87 -12.24 -10.34 -0.03
CA GLU A 87 -13.52 -9.77 0.40
C GLU A 87 -13.40 -8.28 0.70
N CYS A 88 -12.34 -7.87 1.41
CA CYS A 88 -12.03 -6.47 1.67
C CYS A 88 -11.84 -5.68 0.38
N GLN A 89 -11.11 -6.22 -0.59
CA GLN A 89 -10.92 -5.60 -1.90
C GLN A 89 -12.26 -5.43 -2.64
N ASN A 90 -13.15 -6.44 -2.62
CA ASN A 90 -14.48 -6.33 -3.18
C ASN A 90 -15.32 -5.25 -2.48
N ALA A 91 -15.22 -5.13 -1.15
CA ALA A 91 -15.87 -4.08 -0.38
C ALA A 91 -15.38 -2.68 -0.79
N MET A 92 -14.06 -2.53 -0.98
CA MET A 92 -13.46 -1.29 -1.49
C MET A 92 -14.00 -0.93 -2.87
N LEU A 93 -14.05 -1.89 -3.81
CA LEU A 93 -14.58 -1.68 -5.16
C LEU A 93 -16.05 -1.25 -5.13
N SER A 94 -16.87 -1.94 -4.33
CA SER A 94 -18.29 -1.62 -4.16
C SER A 94 -18.49 -0.21 -3.60
N MET A 95 -17.75 0.16 -2.57
CA MET A 95 -17.78 1.50 -1.97
C MET A 95 -17.32 2.55 -2.98
N ALA A 96 -16.23 2.31 -3.71
CA ALA A 96 -15.70 3.22 -4.72
C ALA A 96 -16.73 3.48 -5.85
N LYS A 97 -17.36 2.43 -6.38
CA LYS A 97 -18.42 2.53 -7.40
C LYS A 97 -19.62 3.38 -6.90
N ARG A 98 -20.06 3.14 -5.65
CA ARG A 98 -21.13 3.95 -5.05
C ARG A 98 -20.69 5.41 -4.88
N GLY A 99 -19.48 5.62 -4.37
CA GLY A 99 -18.92 6.96 -4.12
C GLY A 99 -18.77 7.78 -5.39
N LEU A 100 -18.35 7.16 -6.50
CA LEU A 100 -18.26 7.84 -7.80
C LEU A 100 -19.64 8.28 -8.33
N LYS A 101 -20.69 7.49 -8.07
CA LYS A 101 -22.08 7.84 -8.48
C LYS A 101 -22.73 8.88 -7.58
N THR A 102 -22.46 8.84 -6.29
CA THR A 102 -23.16 9.66 -5.28
C THR A 102 -22.37 10.88 -4.81
N GLY A 103 -21.07 10.94 -5.14
CA GLY A 103 -20.15 11.95 -4.61
C GLY A 103 -19.73 11.71 -3.16
N ARG A 104 -20.11 10.59 -2.53
CA ARG A 104 -19.80 10.27 -1.13
C ARG A 104 -19.23 8.87 -1.00
N PHE A 105 -18.02 8.78 -0.45
CA PHE A 105 -17.33 7.50 -0.19
C PHE A 105 -17.61 7.06 1.24
N VAL A 106 -18.53 6.11 1.39
CA VAL A 106 -18.95 5.55 2.69
C VAL A 106 -19.12 4.05 2.60
N PHE A 107 -18.68 3.33 3.64
CA PHE A 107 -18.88 1.90 3.77
C PHE A 107 -20.29 1.57 4.30
N THR A 108 -20.82 0.43 3.93
CA THR A 108 -21.91 -0.24 4.65
C THR A 108 -21.37 -0.88 5.93
N GLY A 109 -22.25 -1.31 6.85
CA GLY A 109 -21.82 -1.96 8.10
C GLY A 109 -20.90 -3.18 7.86
N PRO A 110 -21.30 -4.17 7.05
CA PRO A 110 -20.47 -5.33 6.74
C PRO A 110 -19.13 -4.96 6.07
N GLU A 111 -19.13 -4.02 5.11
CA GLU A 111 -17.92 -3.55 4.46
C GLU A 111 -16.96 -2.90 5.46
N MET A 112 -17.48 -2.15 6.41
CA MET A 112 -16.68 -1.49 7.45
C MET A 112 -15.96 -2.53 8.34
N GLU A 113 -16.64 -3.60 8.71
CA GLU A 113 -16.05 -4.63 9.57
C GLU A 113 -14.90 -5.37 8.88
N ILE A 114 -15.09 -5.80 7.62
CA ILE A 114 -14.00 -6.47 6.90
C ILE A 114 -12.83 -5.54 6.63
N VAL A 115 -13.07 -4.28 6.29
CA VAL A 115 -12.03 -3.29 6.05
C VAL A 115 -11.22 -3.01 7.32
N LYS A 116 -11.84 -2.88 8.48
CA LYS A 116 -11.15 -2.73 9.77
C LYS A 116 -10.30 -3.95 10.10
N THR A 117 -10.83 -5.14 9.87
CA THR A 117 -10.13 -6.40 10.10
C THR A 117 -8.85 -6.49 9.27
N ILE A 118 -8.95 -6.19 7.97
CA ILE A 118 -7.78 -6.26 7.08
C ILE A 118 -6.81 -5.10 7.31
N MET A 119 -7.28 -3.93 7.75
CA MET A 119 -6.37 -2.86 8.20
C MET A 119 -5.54 -3.31 9.40
N ALA A 120 -6.14 -4.00 10.39
CA ALA A 120 -5.41 -4.55 11.52
C ALA A 120 -4.37 -5.61 11.07
N LEU A 121 -4.72 -6.48 10.13
CA LEU A 121 -3.77 -7.42 9.51
C LEU A 121 -2.59 -6.68 8.86
N HIS A 122 -2.87 -5.63 8.08
CA HIS A 122 -1.82 -4.83 7.44
C HIS A 122 -0.86 -4.21 8.48
N GLU A 123 -1.38 -3.69 9.58
CA GLU A 123 -0.57 -3.14 10.66
C GLU A 123 0.34 -4.20 11.29
N GLU A 124 -0.15 -5.42 11.49
CA GLU A 124 0.67 -6.54 11.99
C GLU A 124 1.73 -6.98 10.97
N GLN A 125 1.39 -7.01 9.68
CA GLN A 125 2.37 -7.25 8.63
C GLN A 125 3.49 -6.21 8.66
N LEU A 126 3.16 -4.92 8.78
CA LEU A 126 4.16 -3.83 8.88
C LEU A 126 5.02 -3.91 10.12
N LYS A 127 4.51 -4.43 11.26
CA LYS A 127 5.29 -4.63 12.48
C LYS A 127 6.31 -5.74 12.35
N THR A 128 6.00 -6.77 11.57
CA THR A 128 6.80 -8.00 11.49
C THR A 128 7.70 -8.07 10.26
N CYS A 129 7.36 -7.36 9.18
CA CYS A 129 8.15 -7.40 7.95
C CYS A 129 9.44 -6.58 8.06
N THR A 130 10.44 -6.99 7.29
CA THR A 130 11.66 -6.22 7.08
C THR A 130 11.49 -5.19 5.95
N VAL A 131 12.41 -4.21 5.89
CA VAL A 131 12.43 -3.22 4.81
C VAL A 131 12.54 -3.88 3.44
N ASN A 132 13.36 -4.93 3.27
CA ASN A 132 13.45 -5.66 2.02
C ASN A 132 12.15 -6.36 1.65
N GLN A 133 11.47 -7.00 2.60
CA GLN A 133 10.19 -7.65 2.35
C GLN A 133 9.12 -6.64 1.93
N LEU A 134 9.09 -5.46 2.56
CA LEU A 134 8.18 -4.40 2.16
C LEU A 134 8.48 -3.91 0.73
N ASP A 135 9.75 -3.68 0.39
CA ASP A 135 10.18 -3.26 -0.95
C ASP A 135 9.82 -4.31 -2.02
N ASP A 136 10.03 -5.60 -1.71
CA ASP A 136 9.68 -6.70 -2.61
C ASP A 136 8.15 -6.82 -2.79
N ALA A 137 7.37 -6.63 -1.73
CA ALA A 137 5.91 -6.57 -1.83
C ALA A 137 5.44 -5.39 -2.71
N MET A 138 6.05 -4.21 -2.56
CA MET A 138 5.75 -3.06 -3.41
C MET A 138 6.11 -3.31 -4.89
N LYS A 139 7.22 -4.00 -5.17
CA LYS A 139 7.59 -4.42 -6.53
C LYS A 139 6.57 -5.41 -7.09
N LEU A 140 6.13 -6.36 -6.26
CA LEU A 140 5.11 -7.34 -6.64
C LEU A 140 3.79 -6.66 -7.02
N VAL A 141 3.31 -5.70 -6.23
CA VAL A 141 2.11 -4.89 -6.57
C VAL A 141 2.28 -4.22 -7.93
N LYS A 142 3.41 -3.55 -8.16
CA LYS A 142 3.69 -2.88 -9.45
C LYS A 142 3.69 -3.85 -10.63
N GLU A 143 4.29 -5.03 -10.44
CA GLU A 143 4.36 -6.07 -11.48
C GLU A 143 2.97 -6.67 -11.75
N CYS A 144 2.18 -6.93 -10.71
CA CYS A 144 0.80 -7.41 -10.85
C CYS A 144 -0.07 -6.40 -11.61
N LYS A 145 0.04 -5.11 -11.31
CA LYS A 145 -0.66 -4.03 -12.05
C LYS A 145 -0.22 -4.01 -13.52
N ARG A 146 1.10 -4.09 -13.78
CA ARG A 146 1.66 -4.09 -15.14
C ARG A 146 1.15 -5.27 -15.98
N LEU A 147 1.07 -6.46 -15.39
CA LEU A 147 0.71 -7.71 -16.08
C LEU A 147 -0.80 -7.97 -16.09
N LYS A 148 -1.62 -7.21 -15.37
CA LYS A 148 -3.03 -7.49 -15.14
C LYS A 148 -3.29 -8.94 -14.65
N LYS A 149 -2.34 -9.51 -13.90
CA LYS A 149 -2.34 -10.92 -13.48
C LYS A 149 -2.85 -11.15 -12.07
N ALA A 150 -2.79 -10.14 -11.20
CA ALA A 150 -3.31 -10.25 -9.86
C ALA A 150 -4.57 -9.41 -9.71
N ARG A 151 -5.34 -9.73 -8.68
CA ARG A 151 -6.56 -9.03 -8.30
C ARG A 151 -6.21 -7.69 -7.64
N THR A 152 -5.45 -6.86 -8.35
CA THR A 152 -5.18 -5.50 -7.86
C THR A 152 -6.37 -4.63 -8.17
N ILE A 153 -6.93 -4.02 -7.14
CA ILE A 153 -8.03 -3.06 -7.29
C ILE A 153 -7.44 -1.71 -7.67
N THR A 154 -8.10 -1.03 -8.63
CA THR A 154 -7.81 0.36 -8.96
C THR A 154 -9.12 1.14 -9.03
N LEU A 155 -9.08 2.44 -8.77
CA LEU A 155 -10.25 3.30 -8.98
C LEU A 155 -10.72 3.30 -10.44
N GLU A 156 -9.81 3.05 -11.38
CA GLU A 156 -10.12 2.90 -12.80
C GLU A 156 -11.04 1.70 -13.06
N GLU A 157 -10.88 0.59 -12.33
CA GLU A 157 -11.77 -0.57 -12.43
C GLU A 157 -13.19 -0.25 -11.98
N ALA A 158 -13.36 0.71 -11.05
CA ALA A 158 -14.66 1.15 -10.58
C ALA A 158 -15.40 2.05 -11.59
N THR A 159 -14.74 2.55 -12.64
CA THR A 159 -15.33 3.47 -13.63
C THR A 159 -15.77 2.78 -14.92
N HIS A 160 -15.41 1.50 -15.13
CA HIS A 160 -15.65 0.78 -16.40
C HIS A 160 -16.90 -0.11 -16.44
N ASP A 161 -17.78 -0.03 -15.43
CA ASP A 161 -19.12 -0.59 -15.40
C ASP A 161 -20.17 0.54 -15.37
#